data_19a7fe5220dcf8e9fa55a19837a668f0
#
_entry.id   19a7fe5220dcf8e9fa55a19837a668f0
#
_cell.length_a   1.000
_cell.length_b   1.000
_cell.length_c   1.000
_cell.angle_alpha   90.00
_cell.angle_beta   90.00
_cell.angle_gamma   90.00
#
_symmetry.space_group_name_H-M   'P 1'
#
loop_
_entity.id
_entity.type
_entity.pdbx_description
1 polymer ?
#
loop_
_entity_poly.entity_id
_entity_poly.type
_entity_poly.pdbx_seq_one_letter_code
_entity_poly.pdbx_strand_id
1 'polypeptide(L)'
;MSGTADVRRAGDLERLNHELSVLNGIARELNRSVNLDQALRFALSQVAQLLGLRTGWIWLIDDSSPQPYLAAAQNLPPALANEPRRMDGSGYCYCLDTYNRGDLEGAANINVLTCSRLDGLVDGTDGLRYHASIPLYAGEKKLGVMNVASPQWRGLDPEDLQLLNTTGDLLSIAVERARLFERSARLGAVEERNRLAREIHDTLAQNLTATGLQIESAEALLESDADPDRVRAALERALSLNQANLEEARRSVLDLRAAPLEDRSLPDALKDLVDRWETETGVATKFRSVNGSRPLPPGVEAAVYRVGQEALNNVARHAGAGRVTVRLVATPERVSLLVEDDGRGFDPSRVAEDRHGIVGMRERAGSVSGNLRVESLPGGGTRVELSVPLEGSGRG
;
A
#
# COMPACT_ATOMS: atom_id res chain seq x y z
N MET A 1 42.06 -44.63 -15.97
CA MET A 1 41.52 -44.07 -14.71
C MET A 1 41.33 -42.53 -14.72
N SER A 2 41.82 -41.80 -15.73
CA SER A 2 41.67 -40.33 -15.86
C SER A 2 40.23 -39.87 -16.29
N GLY A 3 39.58 -40.59 -17.20
CA GLY A 3 38.31 -40.17 -17.77
C GLY A 3 37.08 -40.16 -16.81
N THR A 4 37.11 -41.00 -15.76
CA THR A 4 36.00 -41.02 -14.78
C THR A 4 36.05 -39.84 -13.77
N ALA A 5 37.26 -39.32 -13.51
CA ALA A 5 37.46 -38.13 -12.68
C ALA A 5 37.04 -36.85 -13.41
N ASP A 6 37.30 -36.77 -14.72
CA ASP A 6 36.92 -35.61 -15.53
C ASP A 6 35.40 -35.53 -15.77
N VAL A 7 34.73 -36.66 -15.97
CA VAL A 7 33.26 -36.71 -16.08
C VAL A 7 32.57 -36.32 -14.77
N ARG A 8 33.08 -36.75 -13.60
CA ARG A 8 32.56 -36.30 -12.30
C ARG A 8 32.71 -34.81 -12.09
N ARG A 9 33.93 -34.26 -12.35
CA ARG A 9 34.16 -32.79 -12.25
C ARG A 9 33.26 -31.98 -13.17
N ALA A 10 32.99 -32.46 -14.38
CA ALA A 10 32.07 -31.76 -15.31
C ALA A 10 30.64 -31.76 -14.77
N GLY A 11 30.16 -32.88 -14.22
CA GLY A 11 28.84 -32.97 -13.59
C GLY A 11 28.70 -32.08 -12.34
N ASP A 12 29.71 -32.04 -11.47
CA ASP A 12 29.75 -31.17 -10.32
C ASP A 12 29.72 -29.68 -10.68
N LEU A 13 30.45 -29.29 -11.75
CA LEU A 13 30.41 -27.92 -12.27
C LEU A 13 29.07 -27.53 -12.89
N GLU A 14 28.43 -28.42 -13.62
CA GLU A 14 27.09 -28.18 -14.16
C GLU A 14 26.05 -27.99 -13.06
N ARG A 15 26.09 -28.83 -12.03
CA ARG A 15 25.24 -28.71 -10.85
C ARG A 15 25.42 -27.36 -10.15
N LEU A 16 26.67 -27.01 -9.83
CA LEU A 16 27.01 -25.76 -9.16
C LEU A 16 26.57 -24.52 -9.98
N ASN A 17 26.78 -24.54 -11.31
CA ASN A 17 26.31 -23.48 -12.19
C ASN A 17 24.78 -23.35 -12.18
N HIS A 18 24.06 -24.47 -12.13
CA HIS A 18 22.61 -24.47 -12.05
C HIS A 18 22.12 -23.89 -10.71
N GLU A 19 22.71 -24.30 -9.59
CA GLU A 19 22.41 -23.77 -8.24
C GLU A 19 22.66 -22.26 -8.16
N LEU A 20 23.81 -21.79 -8.66
CA LEU A 20 24.13 -20.36 -8.72
C LEU A 20 23.15 -19.58 -9.61
N SER A 21 22.72 -20.16 -10.73
CA SER A 21 21.72 -19.54 -11.59
C SER A 21 20.38 -19.37 -10.89
N VAL A 22 19.94 -20.36 -10.14
CA VAL A 22 18.69 -20.32 -9.35
C VAL A 22 18.80 -19.30 -8.23
N LEU A 23 19.87 -19.30 -7.44
CA LEU A 23 20.09 -18.31 -6.38
C LEU A 23 20.12 -16.88 -6.93
N ASN A 24 20.80 -16.65 -8.06
CA ASN A 24 20.81 -15.37 -8.75
C ASN A 24 19.42 -14.97 -9.25
N GLY A 25 18.63 -15.92 -9.74
CA GLY A 25 17.24 -15.71 -10.14
C GLY A 25 16.38 -15.24 -8.95
N ILE A 26 16.48 -15.95 -7.83
CA ILE A 26 15.80 -15.59 -6.58
C ILE A 26 16.23 -14.20 -6.11
N ALA A 27 17.54 -13.93 -6.03
CA ALA A 27 18.05 -12.64 -5.59
C ALA A 27 17.58 -11.48 -6.47
N ARG A 28 17.55 -11.66 -7.80
CA ARG A 28 17.02 -10.65 -8.73
C ARG A 28 15.54 -10.39 -8.51
N GLU A 29 14.74 -11.44 -8.38
CA GLU A 29 13.29 -11.28 -8.15
C GLU A 29 13.01 -10.61 -6.81
N LEU A 30 13.68 -11.03 -5.73
CA LEU A 30 13.60 -10.39 -4.42
C LEU A 30 13.99 -8.90 -4.46
N ASN A 31 14.95 -8.53 -5.33
CA ASN A 31 15.36 -7.13 -5.47
C ASN A 31 14.44 -6.29 -6.36
N ARG A 32 13.77 -6.89 -7.33
CA ARG A 32 12.90 -6.18 -8.30
C ARG A 32 11.45 -6.10 -7.85
N SER A 33 11.00 -7.08 -7.07
CA SER A 33 9.59 -7.15 -6.65
C SER A 33 9.29 -6.12 -5.57
N VAL A 34 8.26 -5.32 -5.83
CA VAL A 34 7.66 -4.41 -4.83
C VAL A 34 6.72 -5.19 -3.89
N ASN A 35 6.23 -6.35 -4.36
CA ASN A 35 5.32 -7.20 -3.60
C ASN A 35 6.08 -8.37 -2.98
N LEU A 36 6.25 -8.32 -1.65
CA LEU A 36 6.95 -9.35 -0.89
C LEU A 36 6.31 -10.74 -1.07
N ASP A 37 4.98 -10.84 -1.04
CA ASP A 37 4.25 -12.11 -1.16
C ASP A 37 4.55 -12.80 -2.50
N GLN A 38 4.56 -12.07 -3.61
CA GLN A 38 4.91 -12.59 -4.93
C GLN A 38 6.36 -13.07 -4.98
N ALA A 39 7.28 -12.31 -4.39
CA ALA A 39 8.69 -12.65 -4.35
C ALA A 39 8.96 -13.92 -3.51
N LEU A 40 8.28 -14.07 -2.36
CA LEU A 40 8.37 -15.26 -1.52
C LEU A 40 7.84 -16.50 -2.25
N ARG A 41 6.70 -16.41 -2.95
CA ARG A 41 6.15 -17.51 -3.77
C ARG A 41 7.11 -17.91 -4.89
N PHE A 42 7.71 -16.93 -5.57
CA PHE A 42 8.69 -17.20 -6.60
C PHE A 42 9.90 -17.96 -6.04
N ALA A 43 10.51 -17.47 -4.95
CA ALA A 43 11.64 -18.13 -4.32
C ALA A 43 11.30 -19.55 -3.87
N LEU A 44 10.13 -19.74 -3.26
CA LEU A 44 9.66 -21.06 -2.83
C LEU A 44 9.52 -22.02 -4.03
N SER A 45 8.99 -21.54 -5.16
CA SER A 45 8.84 -22.35 -6.38
C SER A 45 10.18 -22.76 -6.98
N GLN A 46 11.16 -21.85 -7.01
CA GLN A 46 12.49 -22.13 -7.55
C GLN A 46 13.23 -23.19 -6.71
N VAL A 47 13.18 -23.04 -5.38
CA VAL A 47 13.80 -23.99 -4.45
C VAL A 47 13.12 -25.37 -4.54
N ALA A 48 11.80 -25.41 -4.56
CA ALA A 48 11.06 -26.64 -4.68
C ALA A 48 11.40 -27.37 -6.00
N GLN A 49 11.47 -26.66 -7.11
CA GLN A 49 11.85 -27.20 -8.40
C GLN A 49 13.28 -27.75 -8.42
N LEU A 50 14.23 -26.98 -7.89
CA LEU A 50 15.66 -27.34 -7.86
C LEU A 50 15.92 -28.63 -7.08
N LEU A 51 15.25 -28.76 -5.93
CA LEU A 51 15.42 -29.93 -5.05
C LEU A 51 14.47 -31.09 -5.38
N GLY A 52 13.62 -30.96 -6.42
CA GLY A 52 12.61 -31.97 -6.77
C GLY A 52 11.53 -32.12 -5.69
N LEU A 53 11.31 -31.09 -4.89
CA LEU A 53 10.28 -31.05 -3.85
C LEU A 53 8.98 -30.47 -4.44
N ARG A 54 7.83 -30.89 -3.92
CA ARG A 54 6.55 -30.44 -4.48
C ARG A 54 5.86 -29.38 -3.65
N THR A 55 5.99 -29.49 -2.36
CA THR A 55 5.23 -28.70 -1.39
C THR A 55 6.16 -27.81 -0.59
N GLY A 56 5.71 -26.60 -0.31
CA GLY A 56 6.44 -25.72 0.60
C GLY A 56 5.54 -24.59 1.10
N TRP A 57 5.94 -23.99 2.22
CA TRP A 57 5.28 -22.82 2.79
C TRP A 57 6.24 -22.00 3.64
N ILE A 58 5.92 -20.72 3.78
CA ILE A 58 6.70 -19.76 4.56
C ILE A 58 5.80 -19.16 5.64
N TRP A 59 6.21 -19.34 6.87
CA TRP A 59 5.66 -18.63 8.02
C TRP A 59 6.47 -17.37 8.27
N LEU A 60 5.81 -16.23 8.45
CA LEU A 60 6.43 -15.02 8.98
C LEU A 60 5.80 -14.65 10.33
N ILE A 61 6.58 -13.96 11.15
CA ILE A 61 6.17 -13.41 12.45
C ILE A 61 6.16 -11.90 12.31
N ASP A 62 5.04 -11.24 12.61
CA ASP A 62 4.92 -9.80 12.58
C ASP A 62 5.53 -9.18 13.85
N ASP A 63 6.11 -7.97 13.73
CA ASP A 63 6.64 -7.24 14.88
C ASP A 63 5.52 -6.80 15.86
N SER A 64 4.30 -6.68 15.39
CA SER A 64 3.12 -6.29 16.18
C SER A 64 2.40 -7.48 16.82
N SER A 65 2.66 -8.71 16.37
CA SER A 65 2.00 -9.92 16.85
C SER A 65 2.99 -11.08 16.91
N PRO A 66 3.12 -11.76 18.06
CA PRO A 66 3.97 -12.95 18.18
C PRO A 66 3.40 -14.16 17.42
N GLN A 67 2.19 -14.06 16.89
CA GLN A 67 1.55 -15.15 16.17
C GLN A 67 2.08 -15.20 14.73
N PRO A 68 2.64 -16.36 14.28
CA PRO A 68 3.07 -16.50 12.90
C PRO A 68 1.88 -16.55 11.96
N TYR A 69 2.06 -16.01 10.75
CA TYR A 69 1.07 -16.05 9.67
C TYR A 69 1.66 -16.71 8.43
N LEU A 70 0.81 -17.30 7.61
CA LEU A 70 1.20 -17.92 6.34
C LEU A 70 1.45 -16.83 5.29
N ALA A 71 2.72 -16.55 5.00
CA ALA A 71 3.11 -15.53 4.02
C ALA A 71 3.13 -16.06 2.58
N ALA A 72 3.52 -17.32 2.39
CA ALA A 72 3.52 -17.94 1.08
C ALA A 72 3.30 -19.45 1.20
N ALA A 73 2.68 -20.04 0.19
CA ALA A 73 2.52 -21.50 0.10
C ALA A 73 2.49 -21.94 -1.36
N GLN A 74 2.92 -23.19 -1.59
CA GLN A 74 2.92 -23.85 -2.88
C GLN A 74 2.49 -25.31 -2.71
N ASN A 75 1.52 -25.73 -3.53
CA ASN A 75 1.05 -27.12 -3.63
C ASN A 75 0.76 -27.76 -2.26
N LEU A 76 0.07 -27.01 -1.39
CA LEU A 76 -0.39 -27.59 -0.12
C LEU A 76 -1.33 -28.77 -0.37
N PRO A 77 -1.24 -29.86 0.41
CA PRO A 77 -2.18 -30.94 0.32
C PRO A 77 -3.61 -30.44 0.62
N PRO A 78 -4.65 -31.07 0.04
CA PRO A 78 -6.05 -30.63 0.18
C PRO A 78 -6.49 -30.40 1.63
N ALA A 79 -6.01 -31.22 2.57
CA ALA A 79 -6.33 -31.09 4.00
C ALA A 79 -5.78 -29.80 4.64
N LEU A 80 -4.75 -29.17 4.05
CA LEU A 80 -4.23 -27.87 4.49
C LEU A 80 -4.78 -26.72 3.63
N ALA A 81 -4.94 -26.95 2.32
CA ALA A 81 -5.42 -25.93 1.39
C ALA A 81 -6.89 -25.56 1.62
N ASN A 82 -7.74 -26.57 1.92
CA ASN A 82 -9.18 -26.41 2.06
C ASN A 82 -9.62 -26.05 3.49
N GLU A 83 -8.70 -26.12 4.48
CA GLU A 83 -8.96 -25.75 5.86
C GLU A 83 -8.01 -24.61 6.32
N PRO A 84 -8.31 -23.35 6.02
CA PRO A 84 -7.44 -22.21 6.35
C PRO A 84 -7.05 -22.13 7.84
N ARG A 85 -7.90 -22.58 8.74
CA ARG A 85 -7.62 -22.62 10.19
C ARG A 85 -6.42 -23.50 10.56
N ARG A 86 -6.08 -24.49 9.73
CA ARG A 86 -4.87 -25.29 9.94
C ARG A 86 -3.60 -24.56 9.58
N MET A 87 -3.75 -23.48 8.79
CA MET A 87 -2.65 -22.65 8.30
C MET A 87 -2.76 -21.18 8.75
N ASP A 88 -3.47 -20.89 9.84
CA ASP A 88 -3.64 -19.54 10.41
C ASP A 88 -2.57 -19.16 11.45
N GLY A 89 -1.56 -19.99 11.64
CA GLY A 89 -0.51 -19.78 12.64
C GLY A 89 -0.90 -20.21 14.05
N SER A 90 -2.17 -20.51 14.31
CA SER A 90 -2.63 -21.08 15.57
C SER A 90 -2.39 -22.61 15.64
N GLY A 91 -2.49 -23.17 16.82
CA GLY A 91 -2.28 -24.60 17.03
C GLY A 91 -0.81 -25.04 16.98
N TYR A 92 -0.60 -26.28 17.37
CA TYR A 92 0.75 -26.87 17.45
C TYR A 92 1.34 -27.14 16.07
N CYS A 93 2.58 -26.68 15.88
CA CYS A 93 3.37 -26.97 14.69
C CYS A 93 4.81 -27.23 15.10
N TYR A 94 5.30 -28.45 14.89
CA TYR A 94 6.62 -28.87 15.31
C TYR A 94 7.73 -27.96 14.79
N CYS A 95 7.68 -27.56 13.51
CA CYS A 95 8.67 -26.66 12.92
C CYS A 95 8.68 -25.27 13.60
N LEU A 96 7.50 -24.71 13.87
CA LEU A 96 7.37 -23.41 14.55
C LEU A 96 7.81 -23.52 16.01
N ASP A 97 7.49 -24.62 16.69
CA ASP A 97 7.89 -24.84 18.08
C ASP A 97 9.42 -24.98 18.20
N THR A 98 10.05 -25.78 17.33
CA THR A 98 11.53 -25.92 17.26
C THR A 98 12.18 -24.56 16.98
N TYR A 99 11.65 -23.78 16.03
CA TYR A 99 12.13 -22.45 15.72
C TYR A 99 11.96 -21.47 16.90
N ASN A 100 10.81 -21.48 17.54
CA ASN A 100 10.51 -20.58 18.66
C ASN A 100 11.40 -20.85 19.88
N ARG A 101 11.77 -22.10 20.12
CA ARG A 101 12.73 -22.49 21.18
C ARG A 101 14.16 -22.06 20.85
N GLY A 102 14.47 -21.76 19.61
CA GLY A 102 15.85 -21.49 19.16
C GLY A 102 16.65 -22.74 18.85
N ASP A 103 15.99 -23.90 18.72
CA ASP A 103 16.62 -25.18 18.42
C ASP A 103 16.89 -25.37 16.91
N LEU A 104 16.65 -24.33 16.10
CA LEU A 104 16.86 -24.31 14.65
C LEU A 104 17.82 -23.18 14.29
N GLU A 105 19.13 -23.47 14.31
CA GLU A 105 20.18 -22.48 13.98
C GLU A 105 20.41 -22.32 12.48
N GLY A 106 20.05 -23.33 11.68
CA GLY A 106 20.19 -23.35 10.23
C GLY A 106 19.18 -24.30 9.57
N ALA A 107 19.29 -24.46 8.24
CA ALA A 107 18.46 -25.40 7.52
C ALA A 107 18.68 -26.82 8.05
N ALA A 108 17.62 -27.49 8.42
CA ALA A 108 17.67 -28.82 9.01
C ALA A 108 16.55 -29.74 8.48
N ASN A 109 16.91 -31.01 8.36
CA ASN A 109 15.95 -32.09 8.16
C ASN A 109 15.14 -32.28 9.45
N ILE A 110 13.91 -31.85 9.45
CA ILE A 110 12.98 -32.13 10.53
C ILE A 110 12.37 -33.48 10.25
N ASN A 111 12.83 -34.48 10.99
CA ASN A 111 12.39 -35.85 10.85
C ASN A 111 10.99 -36.03 11.43
N VAL A 112 9.96 -35.78 10.63
CA VAL A 112 8.58 -35.94 11.03
C VAL A 112 7.95 -37.01 10.16
N LEU A 113 7.49 -38.08 10.77
CA LEU A 113 6.77 -39.14 10.08
C LEU A 113 5.47 -38.65 9.44
N THR A 114 4.88 -37.61 10.03
CA THR A 114 3.68 -36.93 9.53
C THR A 114 3.76 -35.47 9.96
N CYS A 115 3.37 -34.51 9.08
CA CYS A 115 3.26 -33.13 9.46
C CYS A 115 2.29 -32.99 10.64
N SER A 116 2.69 -32.34 11.73
CA SER A 116 1.87 -32.19 12.95
C SER A 116 0.50 -31.54 12.68
N ARG A 117 0.40 -30.73 11.61
CA ARG A 117 -0.87 -30.14 11.17
C ARG A 117 -1.78 -31.10 10.41
N LEU A 118 -1.28 -32.26 10.02
CA LEU A 118 -2.01 -33.36 9.38
C LEU A 118 -2.27 -34.53 10.33
N ASP A 119 -1.87 -34.38 11.59
CA ASP A 119 -2.05 -35.45 12.59
C ASP A 119 -3.52 -35.80 12.74
N GLY A 120 -3.79 -37.12 12.80
CA GLY A 120 -5.13 -37.67 12.88
C GLY A 120 -5.93 -37.66 11.57
N LEU A 121 -5.36 -37.19 10.43
CA LEU A 121 -6.02 -37.23 9.12
C LEU A 121 -5.57 -38.44 8.30
N VAL A 122 -6.53 -39.03 7.61
CA VAL A 122 -6.30 -40.17 6.66
C VAL A 122 -6.37 -39.64 5.22
N ASP A 123 -7.36 -38.80 4.93
CA ASP A 123 -7.64 -38.31 3.60
C ASP A 123 -7.07 -36.88 3.36
N GLY A 124 -6.78 -36.58 2.10
CA GLY A 124 -6.34 -35.24 1.66
C GLY A 124 -4.94 -34.84 2.12
N THR A 125 -4.13 -35.78 2.61
CA THR A 125 -2.76 -35.50 3.09
C THR A 125 -1.71 -35.58 1.98
N ASP A 126 -2.06 -36.10 0.80
CA ASP A 126 -1.17 -36.39 -0.34
C ASP A 126 0.10 -37.15 0.07
N GLY A 127 0.04 -37.88 1.19
CA GLY A 127 1.16 -38.63 1.74
C GLY A 127 2.31 -37.75 2.26
N LEU A 128 2.05 -36.47 2.55
CA LEU A 128 3.08 -35.52 3.03
C LEU A 128 3.69 -36.00 4.35
N ARG A 129 4.95 -36.41 4.31
CA ARG A 129 5.64 -37.04 5.44
C ARG A 129 6.91 -36.33 5.87
N TYR A 130 7.65 -35.83 4.91
CA TYR A 130 9.00 -35.30 5.13
C TYR A 130 9.03 -33.80 4.88
N HIS A 131 9.73 -33.06 5.72
CA HIS A 131 10.07 -31.69 5.45
C HIS A 131 11.41 -31.26 6.06
N ALA A 132 12.04 -30.30 5.40
CA ALA A 132 13.13 -29.52 5.96
C ALA A 132 12.61 -28.15 6.35
N SER A 133 13.12 -27.63 7.46
CA SER A 133 12.80 -26.30 7.96
C SER A 133 14.03 -25.41 7.89
N ILE A 134 13.83 -24.21 7.42
CA ILE A 134 14.87 -23.21 7.20
C ILE A 134 14.47 -21.98 7.99
N PRO A 135 15.22 -21.59 9.02
CA PRO A 135 14.93 -20.42 9.81
C PRO A 135 15.22 -19.15 9.03
N LEU A 136 14.42 -18.11 9.24
CA LEU A 136 14.61 -16.79 8.68
C LEU A 136 14.94 -15.83 9.82
N TYR A 137 16.15 -15.25 9.78
CA TYR A 137 16.67 -14.34 10.80
C TYR A 137 17.21 -13.05 10.19
N ALA A 138 17.06 -11.92 10.90
CA ALA A 138 17.80 -10.70 10.65
C ALA A 138 18.64 -10.38 11.90
N GLY A 139 19.91 -10.79 11.89
CA GLY A 139 20.73 -10.82 13.10
C GLY A 139 20.13 -11.78 14.14
N GLU A 140 19.81 -11.27 15.33
CA GLU A 140 19.15 -12.06 16.38
C GLU A 140 17.61 -12.06 16.28
N LYS A 141 17.05 -11.23 15.38
CA LYS A 141 15.61 -11.09 15.22
C LYS A 141 15.02 -12.26 14.46
N LYS A 142 14.00 -12.89 15.03
CA LYS A 142 13.23 -13.96 14.40
C LYS A 142 12.24 -13.37 13.40
N LEU A 143 12.37 -13.73 12.11
CA LEU A 143 11.49 -13.27 11.04
C LEU A 143 10.45 -14.31 10.67
N GLY A 144 10.80 -15.61 10.73
CA GLY A 144 9.93 -16.70 10.34
C GLY A 144 10.66 -17.98 10.01
N VAL A 145 9.98 -18.91 9.36
CA VAL A 145 10.52 -20.21 8.94
C VAL A 145 9.95 -20.60 7.57
N MET A 146 10.83 -20.99 6.66
CA MET A 146 10.45 -21.63 5.40
C MET A 146 10.48 -23.14 5.60
N ASN A 147 9.50 -23.83 5.04
CA ASN A 147 9.41 -25.28 5.04
C ASN A 147 9.28 -25.79 3.62
N VAL A 148 10.01 -26.84 3.28
CA VAL A 148 9.89 -27.57 2.02
C VAL A 148 9.64 -29.05 2.33
N ALA A 149 8.74 -29.68 1.58
CA ALA A 149 8.22 -30.99 1.93
C ALA A 149 7.99 -31.87 0.70
N SER A 150 8.02 -33.18 0.93
CA SER A 150 7.76 -34.20 -0.10
C SER A 150 7.01 -35.39 0.51
N PRO A 151 6.19 -36.10 -0.25
CA PRO A 151 5.60 -37.37 0.17
C PRO A 151 6.63 -38.50 0.21
N GLN A 152 7.76 -38.35 -0.47
CA GLN A 152 8.82 -39.34 -0.47
C GLN A 152 9.76 -39.11 0.70
N TRP A 153 10.05 -40.18 1.46
CA TRP A 153 11.05 -40.14 2.51
C TRP A 153 12.45 -40.01 1.90
N ARG A 154 13.01 -38.84 2.01
CA ARG A 154 14.37 -38.54 1.58
C ARG A 154 14.95 -37.45 2.49
N GLY A 155 16.02 -37.76 3.20
CA GLY A 155 16.81 -36.72 3.85
C GLY A 155 17.53 -35.86 2.78
N LEU A 156 17.52 -34.55 2.95
CA LEU A 156 18.39 -33.66 2.18
C LEU A 156 19.82 -33.84 2.65
N ASP A 157 20.74 -33.84 1.74
CA ASP A 157 22.16 -33.92 2.05
C ASP A 157 22.72 -32.55 2.54
N PRO A 158 23.94 -32.50 3.06
CA PRO A 158 24.52 -31.25 3.54
C PRO A 158 24.59 -30.13 2.50
N GLU A 159 24.76 -30.47 1.21
CA GLU A 159 24.83 -29.49 0.12
C GLU A 159 23.46 -28.88 -0.15
N ASP A 160 22.40 -29.70 -0.20
CA ASP A 160 21.01 -29.28 -0.32
C ASP A 160 20.62 -28.38 0.86
N LEU A 161 21.01 -28.75 2.10
CA LEU A 161 20.75 -27.93 3.30
C LEU A 161 21.49 -26.60 3.26
N GLN A 162 22.71 -26.55 2.76
CA GLN A 162 23.46 -25.31 2.60
C GLN A 162 22.83 -24.39 1.58
N LEU A 163 22.34 -24.92 0.44
CA LEU A 163 21.58 -24.18 -0.53
C LEU A 163 20.30 -23.56 0.04
N LEU A 164 19.56 -24.36 0.81
CA LEU A 164 18.36 -23.91 1.51
C LEU A 164 18.68 -22.82 2.54
N ASN A 165 19.77 -22.95 3.28
CA ASN A 165 20.22 -21.94 4.24
C ASN A 165 20.53 -20.62 3.52
N THR A 166 21.30 -20.66 2.42
CA THR A 166 21.59 -19.48 1.60
C THR A 166 20.30 -18.83 1.08
N THR A 167 19.32 -19.63 0.67
CA THR A 167 18.02 -19.12 0.26
C THR A 167 17.29 -18.46 1.43
N GLY A 168 17.33 -19.05 2.61
CA GLY A 168 16.78 -18.48 3.85
C GLY A 168 17.38 -17.12 4.17
N ASP A 169 18.69 -16.96 4.01
CA ASP A 169 19.39 -15.69 4.21
C ASP A 169 18.91 -14.61 3.21
N LEU A 170 18.79 -14.97 1.93
CA LEU A 170 18.25 -14.06 0.91
C LEU A 170 16.80 -13.62 1.20
N LEU A 171 15.96 -14.57 1.62
CA LEU A 171 14.59 -14.29 2.02
C LEU A 171 14.53 -13.39 3.25
N SER A 172 15.38 -13.65 4.23
CA SER A 172 15.50 -12.85 5.46
C SER A 172 15.84 -11.39 5.17
N ILE A 173 16.82 -11.16 4.29
CA ILE A 173 17.19 -9.81 3.83
C ILE A 173 16.00 -9.14 3.12
N ALA A 174 15.29 -9.86 2.26
CA ALA A 174 14.15 -9.29 1.52
C ALA A 174 12.99 -8.94 2.46
N VAL A 175 12.65 -9.80 3.41
CA VAL A 175 11.61 -9.56 4.42
C VAL A 175 11.95 -8.34 5.27
N GLU A 176 13.16 -8.28 5.81
CA GLU A 176 13.57 -7.15 6.65
C GLU A 176 13.60 -5.83 5.86
N ARG A 177 14.09 -5.86 4.63
CA ARG A 177 14.05 -4.69 3.74
C ARG A 177 12.62 -4.20 3.50
N ALA A 178 11.68 -5.10 3.20
CA ALA A 178 10.28 -4.75 3.00
C ALA A 178 9.68 -4.10 4.25
N ARG A 179 9.94 -4.65 5.44
CA ARG A 179 9.48 -4.09 6.73
C ARG A 179 10.09 -2.72 7.02
N LEU A 180 11.38 -2.56 6.78
CA LEU A 180 12.05 -1.26 6.94
C LEU A 180 11.48 -0.20 6.01
N PHE A 181 11.17 -0.57 4.76
CA PHE A 181 10.54 0.33 3.81
C PHE A 181 9.14 0.76 4.25
N GLU A 182 8.29 -0.19 4.68
CA GLU A 182 6.96 0.12 5.22
C GLU A 182 7.04 1.01 6.47
N ARG A 183 7.96 0.69 7.38
CA ARG A 183 8.18 1.50 8.59
C ARG A 183 8.65 2.91 8.25
N SER A 184 9.58 3.04 7.31
CA SER A 184 10.06 4.36 6.84
C SER A 184 8.94 5.17 6.20
N ALA A 185 8.11 4.55 5.37
CA ALA A 185 6.96 5.20 4.76
C ALA A 185 5.94 5.68 5.80
N ARG A 186 5.65 4.86 6.83
CA ARG A 186 4.77 5.25 7.95
C ARG A 186 5.35 6.41 8.74
N LEU A 187 6.65 6.39 9.07
CA LEU A 187 7.31 7.48 9.77
C LEU A 187 7.29 8.78 8.96
N GLY A 188 7.61 8.71 7.66
CA GLY A 188 7.53 9.86 6.77
C GLY A 188 6.13 10.47 6.71
N ALA A 189 5.08 9.64 6.68
CA ALA A 189 3.70 10.11 6.72
C ALA A 189 3.34 10.82 8.04
N VAL A 190 3.83 10.32 9.18
CA VAL A 190 3.65 10.96 10.50
C VAL A 190 4.40 12.28 10.58
N GLU A 191 5.66 12.33 10.11
CA GLU A 191 6.46 13.56 10.09
C GLU A 191 5.82 14.63 9.23
N GLU A 192 5.35 14.28 8.03
CA GLU A 192 4.65 15.18 7.13
C GLU A 192 3.34 15.70 7.73
N ARG A 193 2.56 14.81 8.37
CA ARG A 193 1.35 15.20 9.10
C ARG A 193 1.66 16.24 10.20
N ASN A 194 2.74 16.03 10.97
CA ASN A 194 3.16 16.94 12.02
C ASN A 194 3.69 18.27 11.45
N ARG A 195 4.34 18.25 10.28
CA ARG A 195 4.76 19.44 9.57
C ARG A 195 3.55 20.27 9.12
N LEU A 196 2.60 19.62 8.46
CA LEU A 196 1.35 20.26 8.00
C LEU A 196 0.54 20.81 9.17
N ALA A 197 0.44 20.10 10.30
CA ALA A 197 -0.26 20.57 11.47
C ALA A 197 0.34 21.87 12.03
N ARG A 198 1.66 22.00 12.01
CA ARG A 198 2.34 23.25 12.43
C ARG A 198 2.10 24.39 11.45
N GLU A 199 2.21 24.12 10.14
CA GLU A 199 1.97 25.13 9.10
C GLU A 199 0.53 25.67 9.15
N ILE A 200 -0.44 24.79 9.38
CA ILE A 200 -1.86 25.14 9.59
C ILE A 200 -2.01 26.02 10.83
N HIS A 201 -1.37 25.62 11.94
CA HIS A 201 -1.45 26.38 13.19
C HIS A 201 -0.89 27.80 13.03
N ASP A 202 0.25 27.93 12.36
CA ASP A 202 0.90 29.22 12.13
C ASP A 202 0.06 30.13 11.21
N THR A 203 -0.51 29.55 10.14
CA THR A 203 -1.41 30.28 9.23
C THR A 203 -2.68 30.73 9.95
N LEU A 204 -3.31 29.85 10.75
CA LEU A 204 -4.49 30.22 11.53
C LEU A 204 -4.19 31.30 12.57
N ALA A 205 -3.06 31.23 13.25
CA ALA A 205 -2.63 32.26 14.23
C ALA A 205 -2.44 33.63 13.58
N GLN A 206 -1.78 33.68 12.42
CA GLN A 206 -1.62 34.91 11.64
C GLN A 206 -2.97 35.47 11.19
N ASN A 207 -3.84 34.64 10.68
CA ASN A 207 -5.15 35.04 10.18
C ASN A 207 -6.08 35.56 11.29
N LEU A 208 -6.06 34.90 12.46
CA LEU A 208 -6.81 35.36 13.64
C LEU A 208 -6.28 36.71 14.14
N THR A 209 -4.95 36.91 14.14
CA THR A 209 -4.32 38.21 14.50
C THR A 209 -4.76 39.31 13.54
N ALA A 210 -4.77 39.03 12.22
CA ALA A 210 -5.24 40.00 11.21
C ALA A 210 -6.72 40.37 11.41
N THR A 211 -7.56 39.38 11.75
CA THR A 211 -9.00 39.61 12.05
C THR A 211 -9.13 40.48 13.32
N GLY A 212 -8.34 40.20 14.37
CA GLY A 212 -8.31 40.99 15.59
C GLY A 212 -7.97 42.49 15.35
N LEU A 213 -6.91 42.73 14.53
CA LEU A 213 -6.53 44.10 14.16
C LEU A 213 -7.61 44.87 13.40
N GLN A 214 -8.44 44.17 12.57
CA GLN A 214 -9.55 44.82 11.87
C GLN A 214 -10.70 45.18 12.84
N ILE A 215 -10.92 44.39 13.88
CA ILE A 215 -11.90 44.63 14.92
C ILE A 215 -11.45 45.79 15.82
N GLU A 216 -10.18 45.81 16.25
CA GLU A 216 -9.58 46.93 17.01
C GLU A 216 -9.64 48.23 16.22
N SER A 217 -9.38 48.17 14.90
CA SER A 217 -9.52 49.32 14.00
C SER A 217 -10.98 49.86 13.94
N ALA A 218 -11.94 48.98 13.93
CA ALA A 218 -13.37 49.37 13.94
C ALA A 218 -13.75 50.02 15.29
N GLU A 219 -13.24 49.49 16.42
CA GLU A 219 -13.43 50.05 17.77
C GLU A 219 -12.84 51.45 17.89
N ALA A 220 -11.57 51.64 17.48
CA ALA A 220 -10.92 52.96 17.47
C ALA A 220 -11.67 53.96 16.59
N LEU A 221 -12.24 53.57 15.47
CA LEU A 221 -13.07 54.43 14.61
C LEU A 221 -14.38 54.84 15.32
N LEU A 222 -15.00 53.93 16.08
CA LEU A 222 -16.18 54.22 16.90
C LEU A 222 -15.87 55.21 18.01
N GLU A 223 -14.74 55.03 18.74
CA GLU A 223 -14.30 55.91 19.82
C GLU A 223 -13.97 57.34 19.35
N SER A 224 -13.51 57.47 18.11
CA SER A 224 -13.17 58.74 17.49
C SER A 224 -14.35 59.47 16.81
N ASP A 225 -15.58 58.94 16.97
CA ASP A 225 -16.79 59.46 16.34
C ASP A 225 -16.65 59.59 14.82
N ALA A 226 -15.95 58.62 14.19
CA ALA A 226 -15.69 58.58 12.76
C ALA A 226 -16.97 58.23 11.97
N ASP A 227 -16.96 58.54 10.65
CA ASP A 227 -18.01 58.24 9.73
C ASP A 227 -18.45 56.77 9.86
N PRO A 228 -19.75 56.48 10.10
CA PRO A 228 -20.28 55.13 10.23
C PRO A 228 -19.95 54.20 9.03
N ASP A 229 -19.76 54.71 7.83
CA ASP A 229 -19.38 53.93 6.64
C ASP A 229 -17.94 53.40 6.77
N ARG A 230 -17.05 54.11 7.44
CA ARG A 230 -15.67 53.63 7.71
C ARG A 230 -15.64 52.50 8.74
N VAL A 231 -16.48 52.58 9.76
CA VAL A 231 -16.65 51.54 10.77
C VAL A 231 -17.23 50.28 10.09
N ARG A 232 -18.27 50.45 9.29
CA ARG A 232 -18.90 49.37 8.53
C ARG A 232 -17.89 48.68 7.64
N ALA A 233 -17.08 49.42 6.87
CA ALA A 233 -16.06 48.85 6.01
C ALA A 233 -14.96 48.07 6.77
N ALA A 234 -14.60 48.47 8.00
CA ALA A 234 -13.67 47.69 8.82
C ALA A 234 -14.27 46.40 9.31
N LEU A 235 -15.56 46.40 9.74
CA LEU A 235 -16.27 45.18 10.14
C LEU A 235 -16.52 44.22 8.97
N GLU A 236 -16.84 44.73 7.80
CA GLU A 236 -17.00 43.91 6.59
C GLU A 236 -15.68 43.20 6.19
N ARG A 237 -14.54 43.91 6.31
CA ARG A 237 -13.21 43.30 6.13
C ARG A 237 -12.91 42.22 7.16
N ALA A 238 -13.20 42.47 8.44
CA ALA A 238 -13.04 41.47 9.49
C ALA A 238 -13.88 40.20 9.24
N LEU A 239 -15.16 40.38 8.82
CA LEU A 239 -16.05 39.31 8.51
C LEU A 239 -15.58 38.49 7.32
N SER A 240 -15.13 39.16 6.26
CA SER A 240 -14.58 38.49 5.04
C SER A 240 -13.32 37.68 5.37
N LEU A 241 -12.39 38.26 6.16
CA LEU A 241 -11.20 37.51 6.65
C LEU A 241 -11.60 36.29 7.47
N ASN A 242 -12.52 36.45 8.41
CA ASN A 242 -12.96 35.32 9.24
C ASN A 242 -13.61 34.20 8.42
N GLN A 243 -14.41 34.52 7.41
CA GLN A 243 -15.02 33.54 6.50
C GLN A 243 -13.95 32.80 5.69
N ALA A 244 -12.95 33.51 5.14
CA ALA A 244 -11.83 32.92 4.44
C ALA A 244 -11.01 31.99 5.35
N ASN A 245 -10.73 32.42 6.58
CA ASN A 245 -10.01 31.64 7.58
C ASN A 245 -10.73 30.35 7.96
N LEU A 246 -12.05 30.40 8.11
CA LEU A 246 -12.87 29.24 8.43
C LEU A 246 -12.85 28.20 7.30
N GLU A 247 -12.90 28.66 6.05
CA GLU A 247 -12.80 27.78 4.87
C GLU A 247 -11.41 27.17 4.73
N GLU A 248 -10.36 27.91 5.04
CA GLU A 248 -8.99 27.41 5.03
C GLU A 248 -8.75 26.39 6.15
N ALA A 249 -9.22 26.67 7.37
CA ALA A 249 -9.15 25.74 8.48
C ALA A 249 -9.89 24.43 8.18
N ARG A 250 -11.09 24.49 7.60
CA ARG A 250 -11.84 23.30 7.18
C ARG A 250 -11.08 22.48 6.14
N ARG A 251 -10.49 23.14 5.12
CA ARG A 251 -9.67 22.45 4.11
C ARG A 251 -8.48 21.76 4.76
N SER A 252 -7.75 22.46 5.61
CA SER A 252 -6.58 21.95 6.30
C SER A 252 -6.88 20.75 7.20
N VAL A 253 -8.00 20.78 7.94
CA VAL A 253 -8.46 19.62 8.74
C VAL A 253 -8.85 18.43 7.86
N LEU A 254 -9.47 18.69 6.71
CA LEU A 254 -9.76 17.64 5.72
C LEU A 254 -8.48 17.06 5.12
N ASP A 255 -7.47 17.88 4.88
CA ASP A 255 -6.15 17.44 4.40
C ASP A 255 -5.38 16.61 5.44
N LEU A 256 -5.50 16.90 6.73
CA LEU A 256 -4.93 16.09 7.81
C LEU A 256 -5.64 14.75 8.04
N ARG A 257 -6.91 14.62 7.65
CA ARG A 257 -7.70 13.38 7.72
C ARG A 257 -7.44 12.43 6.55
N ALA A 258 -6.20 12.30 6.08
CA ALA A 258 -5.80 11.35 5.02
C ALA A 258 -5.81 9.86 5.46
N ALA A 259 -6.47 9.52 6.57
CA ALA A 259 -6.61 8.17 7.11
C ALA A 259 -7.60 7.19 6.40
N PRO A 260 -8.32 7.53 5.29
CA PRO A 260 -9.22 6.55 4.66
C PRO A 260 -8.51 5.41 3.93
N LEU A 261 -7.16 5.53 3.72
CA LEU A 261 -6.36 4.53 2.99
C LEU A 261 -5.53 3.63 3.92
N GLU A 262 -5.52 3.89 5.25
CA GLU A 262 -4.93 2.96 6.22
C GLU A 262 -5.79 1.70 6.24
N ASP A 263 -5.22 0.58 5.79
CA ASP A 263 -5.83 -0.77 5.70
C ASP A 263 -6.94 -0.98 4.64
N ARG A 264 -7.10 -0.07 3.66
CA ARG A 264 -8.12 -0.19 2.59
C ARG A 264 -7.54 0.04 1.20
N SER A 265 -8.10 -0.64 0.21
CA SER A 265 -7.75 -0.38 -1.18
C SER A 265 -8.31 0.98 -1.65
N LEU A 266 -7.61 1.65 -2.57
CA LEU A 266 -8.09 2.91 -3.17
C LEU A 266 -9.52 2.80 -3.76
N PRO A 267 -9.92 1.72 -4.47
CA PRO A 267 -11.30 1.56 -4.94
C PRO A 267 -12.33 1.53 -3.81
N ASP A 268 -12.03 0.84 -2.70
CA ASP A 268 -12.94 0.73 -1.57
C ASP A 268 -13.09 2.07 -0.85
N ALA A 269 -11.97 2.79 -0.66
CA ALA A 269 -11.98 4.12 -0.07
C ALA A 269 -12.75 5.15 -0.91
N LEU A 270 -12.58 5.11 -2.25
CA LEU A 270 -13.35 5.97 -3.17
C LEU A 270 -14.83 5.61 -3.20
N LYS A 271 -15.15 4.32 -3.15
CA LYS A 271 -16.55 3.88 -3.07
C LYS A 271 -17.22 4.40 -1.81
N ASP A 272 -16.61 4.22 -0.65
CA ASP A 272 -17.11 4.74 0.63
C ASP A 272 -17.24 6.27 0.64
N LEU A 273 -16.33 6.98 -0.03
CA LEU A 273 -16.40 8.42 -0.20
C LEU A 273 -17.64 8.82 -1.01
N VAL A 274 -17.86 8.16 -2.15
CA VAL A 274 -18.99 8.42 -3.05
C VAL A 274 -20.32 8.07 -2.37
N ASP A 275 -20.42 6.93 -1.70
CA ASP A 275 -21.64 6.46 -1.00
C ASP A 275 -22.03 7.43 0.15
N ARG A 276 -21.05 7.91 0.92
CA ARG A 276 -21.29 8.95 1.95
C ARG A 276 -21.74 10.27 1.35
N TRP A 277 -21.05 10.71 0.28
CA TRP A 277 -21.37 11.94 -0.40
C TRP A 277 -22.79 11.91 -1.00
N GLU A 278 -23.21 10.80 -1.58
CA GLU A 278 -24.60 10.58 -2.05
C GLU A 278 -25.60 10.71 -0.92
N THR A 279 -25.30 10.11 0.24
CA THR A 279 -26.15 10.15 1.43
C THR A 279 -26.29 11.58 1.98
N GLU A 280 -25.18 12.37 1.97
CA GLU A 280 -25.15 13.73 2.50
C GLU A 280 -25.82 14.75 1.57
N THR A 281 -25.69 14.57 0.25
CA THR A 281 -26.15 15.54 -0.74
C THR A 281 -27.50 15.19 -1.38
N GLY A 282 -27.87 13.90 -1.36
CA GLY A 282 -29.05 13.39 -2.07
C GLY A 282 -28.90 13.34 -3.59
N VAL A 283 -27.71 13.62 -4.14
CA VAL A 283 -27.44 13.60 -5.58
C VAL A 283 -27.13 12.18 -6.02
N ALA A 284 -27.78 11.69 -7.08
CA ALA A 284 -27.57 10.33 -7.59
C ALA A 284 -26.14 10.12 -8.07
N THR A 285 -25.47 9.09 -7.57
CA THR A 285 -24.08 8.78 -7.91
C THR A 285 -23.91 7.45 -8.62
N LYS A 286 -22.84 7.35 -9.41
CA LYS A 286 -22.42 6.11 -10.04
C LYS A 286 -20.92 5.95 -9.92
N PHE A 287 -20.47 4.99 -9.10
CA PHE A 287 -19.07 4.61 -9.01
C PHE A 287 -18.75 3.40 -9.89
N ARG A 288 -17.63 3.44 -10.62
CA ARG A 288 -17.09 2.32 -11.38
C ARG A 288 -15.58 2.24 -11.20
N SER A 289 -15.08 1.06 -10.86
CA SER A 289 -13.65 0.76 -10.84
C SER A 289 -13.32 -0.34 -11.84
N VAL A 290 -12.25 -0.14 -12.62
CA VAL A 290 -11.73 -1.12 -13.57
C VAL A 290 -10.26 -1.34 -13.24
N ASN A 291 -9.88 -2.59 -12.90
CA ASN A 291 -8.54 -2.98 -12.48
C ASN A 291 -7.94 -2.16 -11.32
N GLY A 292 -8.78 -1.49 -10.53
CA GLY A 292 -8.34 -0.60 -9.45
C GLY A 292 -7.78 -1.30 -8.23
N SER A 293 -7.91 -2.64 -8.12
CA SER A 293 -7.39 -3.44 -7.00
C SER A 293 -5.86 -3.66 -7.04
N ARG A 294 -5.18 -3.15 -8.07
CA ARG A 294 -3.71 -3.20 -8.11
C ARG A 294 -3.13 -2.26 -7.06
N PRO A 295 -2.15 -2.70 -6.25
CA PRO A 295 -1.43 -1.82 -5.34
C PRO A 295 -0.76 -0.68 -6.12
N LEU A 296 -1.01 0.54 -5.70
CA LEU A 296 -0.39 1.75 -6.24
C LEU A 296 0.59 2.31 -5.22
N PRO A 297 1.57 3.12 -5.65
CA PRO A 297 2.41 3.85 -4.70
C PRO A 297 1.55 4.69 -3.75
N PRO A 298 1.83 4.72 -2.43
CA PRO A 298 0.99 5.41 -1.44
C PRO A 298 0.73 6.90 -1.77
N GLY A 299 1.74 7.60 -2.33
CA GLY A 299 1.59 8.99 -2.77
C GLY A 299 0.61 9.15 -3.92
N VAL A 300 0.56 8.17 -4.85
CA VAL A 300 -0.39 8.16 -5.98
C VAL A 300 -1.81 7.90 -5.47
N GLU A 301 -1.99 6.93 -4.58
CA GLU A 301 -3.29 6.63 -3.98
C GLU A 301 -3.86 7.84 -3.23
N ALA A 302 -3.03 8.49 -2.41
CA ALA A 302 -3.41 9.70 -1.69
C ALA A 302 -3.80 10.84 -2.65
N ALA A 303 -3.03 11.10 -3.70
CA ALA A 303 -3.32 12.14 -4.68
C ALA A 303 -4.65 11.86 -5.42
N VAL A 304 -4.87 10.62 -5.89
CA VAL A 304 -6.10 10.22 -6.57
C VAL A 304 -7.32 10.37 -5.66
N TYR A 305 -7.23 9.90 -4.41
CA TYR A 305 -8.30 10.02 -3.43
C TYR A 305 -8.66 11.49 -3.16
N ARG A 306 -7.65 12.35 -2.95
CA ARG A 306 -7.84 13.78 -2.65
C ARG A 306 -8.43 14.56 -3.82
N VAL A 307 -7.99 14.28 -5.04
CA VAL A 307 -8.60 14.91 -6.24
C VAL A 307 -10.07 14.49 -6.37
N GLY A 308 -10.40 13.21 -6.11
CA GLY A 308 -11.78 12.73 -6.10
C GLY A 308 -12.65 13.46 -5.04
N GLN A 309 -12.13 13.59 -3.84
CA GLN A 309 -12.79 14.29 -2.73
C GLN A 309 -13.06 15.76 -3.07
N GLU A 310 -12.05 16.48 -3.58
CA GLU A 310 -12.17 17.89 -3.95
C GLU A 310 -13.13 18.10 -5.14
N ALA A 311 -13.09 17.20 -6.14
CA ALA A 311 -14.01 17.25 -7.26
C ALA A 311 -15.47 17.08 -6.80
N LEU A 312 -15.75 16.12 -5.91
CA LEU A 312 -17.08 15.91 -5.33
C LEU A 312 -17.53 17.10 -4.48
N ASN A 313 -16.64 17.69 -3.68
CA ASN A 313 -16.93 18.90 -2.92
C ASN A 313 -17.30 20.08 -3.83
N ASN A 314 -16.61 20.24 -4.95
CA ASN A 314 -16.91 21.27 -5.93
C ASN A 314 -18.29 21.07 -6.57
N VAL A 315 -18.67 19.84 -6.85
CA VAL A 315 -20.02 19.51 -7.32
C VAL A 315 -21.07 19.91 -6.29
N ALA A 316 -20.91 19.50 -5.03
CA ALA A 316 -21.85 19.82 -3.94
C ALA A 316 -22.05 21.34 -3.77
N ARG A 317 -20.96 22.12 -3.84
CA ARG A 317 -20.99 23.57 -3.58
C ARG A 317 -21.45 24.39 -4.77
N HIS A 318 -21.14 23.93 -6.00
CA HIS A 318 -21.19 24.81 -7.16
C HIS A 318 -22.03 24.30 -8.33
N ALA A 319 -22.20 22.99 -8.48
CA ALA A 319 -22.76 22.45 -9.72
C ALA A 319 -24.29 22.51 -9.78
N GLY A 320 -25.00 22.27 -8.67
CA GLY A 320 -26.44 22.05 -8.69
C GLY A 320 -26.81 20.83 -9.56
N ALA A 321 -25.95 19.80 -9.56
CA ALA A 321 -26.08 18.62 -10.39
C ALA A 321 -27.17 17.68 -9.88
N GLY A 322 -27.82 16.96 -10.77
CA GLY A 322 -28.74 15.86 -10.47
C GLY A 322 -28.05 14.49 -10.45
N ARG A 323 -26.91 14.40 -11.11
CA ARG A 323 -26.15 13.14 -11.20
C ARG A 323 -24.64 13.37 -11.27
N VAL A 324 -23.90 12.46 -10.62
CA VAL A 324 -22.42 12.42 -10.66
C VAL A 324 -21.94 11.03 -11.04
N THR A 325 -20.94 10.95 -11.91
CA THR A 325 -20.27 9.70 -12.26
C THR A 325 -18.81 9.78 -11.84
N VAL A 326 -18.35 8.80 -11.06
CA VAL A 326 -16.95 8.63 -10.66
C VAL A 326 -16.41 7.35 -11.26
N ARG A 327 -15.29 7.42 -11.97
CA ARG A 327 -14.66 6.27 -12.61
C ARG A 327 -13.17 6.21 -12.27
N LEU A 328 -12.74 5.10 -11.73
CA LEU A 328 -11.33 4.77 -11.50
C LEU A 328 -10.90 3.71 -12.51
N VAL A 329 -9.81 3.94 -13.22
CA VAL A 329 -9.21 2.98 -14.15
C VAL A 329 -7.71 2.87 -13.84
N ALA A 330 -7.23 1.66 -13.58
CA ALA A 330 -5.80 1.40 -13.42
C ALA A 330 -5.32 0.45 -14.53
N THR A 331 -4.26 0.84 -15.22
CA THR A 331 -3.53 0.00 -16.18
C THR A 331 -2.09 -0.20 -15.68
N PRO A 332 -1.28 -1.07 -16.30
CA PRO A 332 0.13 -1.19 -15.94
C PRO A 332 0.91 0.12 -16.06
N GLU A 333 0.51 1.00 -16.98
CA GLU A 333 1.22 2.22 -17.34
C GLU A 333 0.71 3.47 -16.62
N ARG A 334 -0.55 3.45 -16.15
CA ARG A 334 -1.16 4.64 -15.55
C ARG A 334 -2.39 4.32 -14.69
N VAL A 335 -2.72 5.22 -13.78
CA VAL A 335 -4.01 5.28 -13.11
C VAL A 335 -4.74 6.57 -13.52
N SER A 336 -6.05 6.47 -13.74
CA SER A 336 -6.89 7.61 -14.10
C SER A 336 -8.13 7.64 -13.21
N LEU A 337 -8.44 8.84 -12.71
CA LEU A 337 -9.70 9.15 -12.02
C LEU A 337 -10.48 10.16 -12.86
N LEU A 338 -11.75 9.88 -13.09
CA LEU A 338 -12.69 10.76 -13.78
C LEU A 338 -13.87 11.03 -12.86
N VAL A 339 -14.21 12.31 -12.69
CA VAL A 339 -15.42 12.78 -12.01
C VAL A 339 -16.19 13.67 -13.00
N GLU A 340 -17.43 13.29 -13.30
CA GLU A 340 -18.31 14.02 -14.23
C GLU A 340 -19.64 14.34 -13.54
N ASP A 341 -20.11 15.59 -13.65
CA ASP A 341 -21.42 16.03 -13.22
C ASP A 341 -22.26 16.59 -14.37
N ASP A 342 -23.58 16.57 -14.21
CA ASP A 342 -24.55 17.13 -15.14
C ASP A 342 -25.07 18.51 -14.70
N GLY A 343 -24.32 19.26 -13.92
CA GLY A 343 -24.72 20.52 -13.34
C GLY A 343 -24.60 21.70 -14.26
N ARG A 344 -24.66 22.91 -13.70
CA ARG A 344 -24.67 24.18 -14.47
C ARG A 344 -23.34 24.50 -15.17
N GLY A 345 -22.25 23.81 -14.85
CA GLY A 345 -20.94 24.09 -15.39
C GLY A 345 -20.45 25.52 -15.14
N PHE A 346 -19.33 25.85 -15.74
CA PHE A 346 -18.72 27.19 -15.67
C PHE A 346 -17.79 27.42 -16.87
N ASP A 347 -17.38 28.68 -17.10
CA ASP A 347 -16.34 29.03 -18.06
C ASP A 347 -14.96 29.00 -17.39
N PRO A 348 -14.09 28.03 -17.73
CA PRO A 348 -12.77 27.90 -17.09
C PRO A 348 -11.86 29.13 -17.33
N SER A 349 -12.07 29.90 -18.41
CA SER A 349 -11.28 31.09 -18.73
C SER A 349 -11.61 32.29 -17.86
N ARG A 350 -12.79 32.30 -17.22
CA ARG A 350 -13.29 33.36 -16.33
C ARG A 350 -13.09 33.03 -14.84
N VAL A 351 -12.47 31.93 -14.54
CA VAL A 351 -12.18 31.56 -13.15
C VAL A 351 -11.00 32.38 -12.69
N ALA A 352 -11.26 33.35 -11.77
CA ALA A 352 -10.20 34.12 -11.13
C ALA A 352 -9.17 33.16 -10.46
N GLU A 353 -7.89 33.55 -10.47
CA GLU A 353 -6.77 32.77 -9.89
C GLU A 353 -6.95 32.44 -8.41
N ASP A 354 -7.90 33.05 -7.73
CA ASP A 354 -8.23 32.84 -6.30
C ASP A 354 -9.08 31.60 -5.96
N ARG A 355 -9.46 30.76 -6.94
CA ARG A 355 -10.19 29.52 -6.63
C ARG A 355 -9.25 28.38 -6.29
N HIS A 356 -8.85 28.32 -5.06
CA HIS A 356 -7.88 27.40 -4.45
C HIS A 356 -8.14 25.89 -4.69
N GLY A 357 -9.40 25.47 -4.94
CA GLY A 357 -9.74 24.06 -5.18
C GLY A 357 -9.11 23.45 -6.44
N ILE A 358 -9.20 24.16 -7.59
CA ILE A 358 -8.62 23.68 -8.87
C ILE A 358 -7.10 23.78 -8.83
N VAL A 359 -6.56 24.85 -8.25
CA VAL A 359 -5.11 25.04 -8.05
C VAL A 359 -4.57 23.90 -7.19
N GLY A 360 -5.16 23.63 -6.03
CA GLY A 360 -4.75 22.55 -5.15
C GLY A 360 -4.87 21.15 -5.78
N MET A 361 -5.86 20.90 -6.65
CA MET A 361 -5.92 19.66 -7.41
C MET A 361 -4.77 19.55 -8.43
N ARG A 362 -4.36 20.65 -9.09
CA ARG A 362 -3.22 20.66 -10.01
C ARG A 362 -1.90 20.43 -9.31
N GLU A 363 -1.68 21.06 -8.16
CA GLU A 363 -0.50 20.89 -7.34
C GLU A 363 -0.36 19.43 -6.89
N ARG A 364 -1.44 18.83 -6.40
CA ARG A 364 -1.47 17.41 -6.02
C ARG A 364 -1.24 16.47 -7.20
N ALA A 365 -1.77 16.78 -8.38
CA ALA A 365 -1.45 16.02 -9.58
C ALA A 365 0.05 16.13 -9.93
N GLY A 366 0.61 17.34 -9.87
CA GLY A 366 2.03 17.60 -10.14
C GLY A 366 2.98 16.88 -9.18
N SER A 367 2.63 16.76 -7.88
CA SER A 367 3.47 16.07 -6.88
C SER A 367 3.67 14.57 -7.17
N VAL A 368 2.82 13.96 -7.98
CA VAL A 368 2.91 12.56 -8.43
C VAL A 368 3.17 12.44 -9.93
N SER A 369 3.73 13.47 -10.56
CA SER A 369 3.98 13.53 -12.01
C SER A 369 2.72 13.29 -12.85
N GLY A 370 1.55 13.54 -12.29
CA GLY A 370 0.26 13.40 -12.95
C GLY A 370 -0.17 14.66 -13.69
N ASN A 371 -1.17 14.50 -14.56
CA ASN A 371 -1.80 15.58 -15.29
C ASN A 371 -3.28 15.69 -14.90
N LEU A 372 -3.74 16.92 -14.55
CA LEU A 372 -5.13 17.22 -14.26
C LEU A 372 -5.75 18.02 -15.41
N ARG A 373 -6.84 17.51 -15.97
CA ARG A 373 -7.66 18.18 -16.97
C ARG A 373 -9.03 18.52 -16.40
N VAL A 374 -9.43 19.78 -16.52
CA VAL A 374 -10.76 20.24 -16.10
C VAL A 374 -11.46 20.83 -17.33
N GLU A 375 -12.57 20.24 -17.72
CA GLU A 375 -13.41 20.68 -18.82
C GLU A 375 -14.79 21.05 -18.26
N SER A 376 -15.26 22.22 -18.58
CA SER A 376 -16.61 22.69 -18.20
C SER A 376 -17.15 23.66 -19.21
N LEU A 377 -18.44 23.61 -19.39
CA LEU A 377 -19.17 24.54 -20.24
C LEU A 377 -20.42 25.01 -19.48
N PRO A 378 -20.78 26.30 -19.55
CA PRO A 378 -22.02 26.79 -18.97
C PRO A 378 -23.24 26.01 -19.47
N GLY A 379 -23.99 25.39 -18.58
CA GLY A 379 -25.11 24.49 -18.84
C GLY A 379 -24.75 23.08 -19.28
N GLY A 380 -23.45 22.72 -19.35
CA GLY A 380 -22.97 21.42 -19.84
C GLY A 380 -22.30 20.54 -18.76
N GLY A 381 -22.37 20.94 -17.50
CA GLY A 381 -21.71 20.23 -16.39
C GLY A 381 -20.20 20.43 -16.35
N THR A 382 -19.53 19.63 -15.52
CA THR A 382 -18.06 19.65 -15.37
C THR A 382 -17.48 18.26 -15.44
N ARG A 383 -16.31 18.13 -16.05
CA ARG A 383 -15.48 16.93 -16.13
C ARG A 383 -14.11 17.22 -15.57
N VAL A 384 -13.74 16.52 -14.52
CA VAL A 384 -12.41 16.54 -13.90
C VAL A 384 -11.74 15.20 -14.16
N GLU A 385 -10.61 15.19 -14.84
CA GLU A 385 -9.84 14.00 -15.16
C GLU A 385 -8.40 14.14 -14.64
N LEU A 386 -8.01 13.23 -13.73
CA LEU A 386 -6.64 13.05 -13.28
C LEU A 386 -6.06 11.83 -13.97
N SER A 387 -4.85 11.95 -14.52
CA SER A 387 -4.08 10.83 -15.07
C SER A 387 -2.66 10.85 -14.49
N VAL A 388 -2.26 9.77 -13.82
CA VAL A 388 -0.94 9.62 -13.21
C VAL A 388 -0.20 8.49 -13.90
N PRO A 389 0.99 8.71 -14.48
CA PRO A 389 1.81 7.65 -15.03
C PRO A 389 2.33 6.77 -13.89
N LEU A 390 2.36 5.46 -14.12
CA LEU A 390 2.95 4.49 -13.20
C LEU A 390 4.31 4.09 -13.79
N GLU A 391 5.41 4.48 -13.14
CA GLU A 391 6.73 4.05 -13.57
C GLU A 391 6.86 2.54 -13.42
N GLY A 392 7.06 1.83 -14.52
CA GLY A 392 7.28 0.39 -14.45
C GLY A 392 7.03 -0.40 -15.71
N SER A 393 7.26 0.16 -16.90
CA SER A 393 7.55 -0.66 -18.09
C SER A 393 8.10 0.21 -19.19
N GLY A 394 9.39 0.09 -19.42
CA GLY A 394 9.91 0.49 -20.70
C GLY A 394 11.00 1.52 -20.67
N ARG A 395 12.22 1.01 -20.62
CA ARG A 395 13.17 1.19 -21.73
C ARG A 395 14.39 0.32 -21.46
N GLY A 396 14.68 -0.53 -22.41
CA GLY A 396 15.96 -1.14 -22.66
C GLY A 396 15.81 -2.51 -23.18
#